data_b083564a5c33dd8b8368bb1869f599cd
#
_entry.id   b083564a5c33dd8b8368bb1869f599cd
#
_cell.length_a   1.000
_cell.length_b   1.000
_cell.length_c   1.000
_cell.angle_alpha   90.00
_cell.angle_beta   90.00
_cell.angle_gamma   90.00
#
_symmetry.space_group_name_H-M   'P 1'
#
loop_
_entity.id
_entity.type
_entity.pdbx_description
1 polymer ?
#
loop_
_entity_poly.entity_id
_entity_poly.type
_entity_poly.pdbx_seq_one_letter_code
_entity_poly.pdbx_strand_id
1 'polypeptide(L)'
;DQTPELKRYYPTSTLVTGFDIIFFWVARMMMMGLYFRKDVPFGDVVIHGLVRDGQGHKMSKTRGNVMDPLDIIDGISLDALVAKRTAGLNKEAANKIAKETRKEFPEGIKSYGSDALRFTMAAMAAQGSDVKLSIARVEGYRNFATKVWNAARFAEQNECVRRRDFDPATIKETLNRWIAGETERAAAAVTAGRLAAALGPASG
;
A
#
# COMPACT_ATOMS: atom_id res chain seq x y z
N ASP A 1 -26.27 -22.88 17.65
CA ASP A 1 -26.90 -22.28 16.47
C ASP A 1 -27.86 -21.13 16.76
N GLN A 2 -27.90 -20.66 17.99
CA GLN A 2 -28.76 -19.53 18.39
C GLN A 2 -28.00 -18.20 18.57
N THR A 3 -26.77 -18.12 18.11
CA THR A 3 -25.92 -16.97 18.25
C THR A 3 -26.30 -15.94 17.15
N PRO A 4 -26.75 -14.73 17.52
CA PRO A 4 -27.12 -13.69 16.55
C PRO A 4 -25.97 -13.33 15.60
N GLU A 5 -24.74 -13.34 16.10
CA GLU A 5 -23.52 -13.06 15.37
C GLU A 5 -23.30 -14.09 14.26
N LEU A 6 -23.53 -15.37 14.54
CA LEU A 6 -23.41 -16.43 13.54
C LEU A 6 -24.41 -16.24 12.40
N LYS A 7 -25.65 -15.87 12.70
CA LYS A 7 -26.67 -15.59 11.68
C LYS A 7 -26.32 -14.37 10.82
N ARG A 8 -25.64 -13.38 11.42
CA ARG A 8 -25.30 -12.14 10.72
C ARG A 8 -24.04 -12.24 9.89
N TYR A 9 -23.02 -12.95 10.39
CA TYR A 9 -21.67 -12.92 9.81
C TYR A 9 -21.25 -14.22 9.12
N TYR A 10 -22.05 -15.26 9.18
CA TYR A 10 -21.79 -16.50 8.46
C TYR A 10 -22.94 -16.82 7.50
N PRO A 11 -22.65 -17.07 6.21
CA PRO A 11 -21.32 -16.99 5.56
C PRO A 11 -20.81 -15.56 5.43
N THR A 12 -19.49 -15.41 5.40
CA THR A 12 -18.82 -14.14 5.13
C THR A 12 -18.96 -13.80 3.64
N SER A 13 -19.17 -12.53 3.28
CA SER A 13 -19.29 -12.12 1.87
C SER A 13 -17.98 -12.32 1.12
N THR A 14 -16.87 -11.83 1.67
CA THR A 14 -15.57 -11.84 1.01
C THR A 14 -14.45 -12.21 1.97
N LEU A 15 -13.59 -13.14 1.56
CA LEU A 15 -12.34 -13.47 2.22
C LEU A 15 -11.18 -12.85 1.42
N VAL A 16 -10.30 -12.10 2.09
CA VAL A 16 -9.07 -11.56 1.50
C VAL A 16 -7.87 -12.35 2.01
N THR A 17 -7.05 -12.88 1.12
CA THR A 17 -5.93 -13.76 1.49
C THR A 17 -4.73 -13.63 0.55
N GLY A 18 -3.54 -13.97 1.06
CA GLY A 18 -2.38 -14.24 0.22
C GLY A 18 -2.47 -15.62 -0.44
N PHE A 19 -1.88 -15.75 -1.61
CA PHE A 19 -1.87 -17.04 -2.34
C PHE A 19 -1.11 -18.14 -1.59
N ASP A 20 -0.13 -17.79 -0.77
CA ASP A 20 0.75 -18.72 -0.06
C ASP A 20 0.09 -19.44 1.12
N ILE A 21 -1.08 -18.97 1.56
CA ILE A 21 -1.84 -19.57 2.66
C ILE A 21 -3.17 -20.20 2.24
N ILE A 22 -3.47 -20.27 0.97
CA ILE A 22 -4.71 -20.84 0.44
C ILE A 22 -4.86 -22.30 0.92
N PHE A 23 -3.83 -23.10 0.73
CA PHE A 23 -3.88 -24.53 0.97
C PHE A 23 -4.13 -24.91 2.45
N PHE A 24 -3.53 -24.20 3.39
CA PHE A 24 -3.64 -24.58 4.80
C PHE A 24 -4.52 -23.66 5.64
N TRP A 25 -4.86 -22.47 5.14
CA TRP A 25 -5.76 -21.55 5.83
C TRP A 25 -7.15 -21.53 5.21
N VAL A 26 -7.26 -21.19 3.93
CA VAL A 26 -8.55 -21.11 3.22
C VAL A 26 -9.19 -22.51 3.12
N ALA A 27 -8.42 -23.51 2.70
CA ALA A 27 -8.91 -24.88 2.58
C ALA A 27 -9.44 -25.42 3.92
N ARG A 28 -8.77 -25.12 5.05
CA ARG A 28 -9.26 -25.53 6.37
C ARG A 28 -10.59 -24.87 6.74
N MET A 29 -10.74 -23.57 6.46
CA MET A 29 -12.02 -22.89 6.71
C MET A 29 -13.14 -23.51 5.88
N MET A 30 -12.88 -23.83 4.61
CA MET A 30 -13.86 -24.50 3.74
C MET A 30 -14.24 -25.87 4.27
N MET A 31 -13.26 -26.70 4.64
CA MET A 31 -13.49 -28.04 5.18
C MET A 31 -14.31 -28.00 6.48
N MET A 32 -13.96 -27.10 7.39
CA MET A 32 -14.67 -26.97 8.67
C MET A 32 -16.08 -26.40 8.47
N GLY A 33 -16.23 -25.38 7.62
CA GLY A 33 -17.53 -24.80 7.27
C GLY A 33 -18.48 -25.86 6.69
N LEU A 34 -18.03 -26.57 5.67
CA LEU A 34 -18.82 -27.63 5.03
C LEU A 34 -19.12 -28.77 6.00
N TYR A 35 -18.17 -29.15 6.84
CA TYR A 35 -18.39 -30.27 7.79
C TYR A 35 -19.39 -29.91 8.89
N PHE A 36 -19.21 -28.78 9.57
CA PHE A 36 -20.02 -28.41 10.72
C PHE A 36 -21.28 -27.63 10.38
N ARG A 37 -21.22 -26.76 9.38
CA ARG A 37 -22.35 -25.89 9.02
C ARG A 37 -23.11 -26.37 7.78
N LYS A 38 -22.54 -27.29 7.00
CA LYS A 38 -23.09 -27.75 5.72
C LYS A 38 -23.27 -26.63 4.69
N ASP A 39 -22.50 -25.57 4.85
CA ASP A 39 -22.59 -24.39 4.02
C ASP A 39 -21.19 -23.83 3.76
N VAL A 40 -21.03 -23.11 2.62
CA VAL A 40 -19.76 -22.48 2.22
C VAL A 40 -19.49 -21.29 3.14
N PRO A 41 -18.28 -21.16 3.73
CA PRO A 41 -18.02 -20.12 4.73
C PRO A 41 -17.90 -18.69 4.17
N PHE A 42 -17.71 -18.51 2.85
CA PHE A 42 -17.58 -17.22 2.20
C PHE A 42 -17.98 -17.29 0.72
N GLY A 43 -18.49 -16.18 0.17
CA GLY A 43 -18.91 -16.09 -1.23
C GLY A 43 -17.74 -15.91 -2.19
N ASP A 44 -16.91 -14.89 -1.94
CA ASP A 44 -15.77 -14.53 -2.78
C ASP A 44 -14.44 -14.74 -2.06
N VAL A 45 -13.40 -15.09 -2.82
CA VAL A 45 -12.00 -15.14 -2.32
C VAL A 45 -11.14 -14.20 -3.16
N VAL A 46 -10.73 -13.09 -2.55
CA VAL A 46 -9.82 -12.13 -3.17
C VAL A 46 -8.38 -12.49 -2.80
N ILE A 47 -7.61 -12.85 -3.81
CA ILE A 47 -6.21 -13.25 -3.62
C ILE A 47 -5.32 -12.06 -3.97
N HIS A 48 -4.53 -11.58 -2.98
CA HIS A 48 -3.59 -10.49 -3.17
C HIS A 48 -2.15 -11.00 -3.29
N GLY A 49 -1.29 -10.20 -3.93
CA GLY A 49 0.15 -10.43 -3.96
C GLY A 49 0.81 -10.17 -2.60
N LEU A 50 2.06 -10.60 -2.45
CA LEU A 50 2.84 -10.41 -1.23
C LEU A 50 3.74 -9.18 -1.35
N VAL A 51 4.00 -8.55 -0.21
CA VAL A 51 5.05 -7.53 -0.11
C VAL A 51 6.40 -8.25 0.01
N ARG A 52 7.30 -7.94 -0.93
CA ARG A 52 8.66 -8.47 -1.00
C ARG A 52 9.69 -7.38 -0.78
N ASP A 53 10.90 -7.76 -0.46
CA ASP A 53 12.02 -6.80 -0.38
C ASP A 53 12.34 -6.15 -1.74
N GLY A 54 13.24 -5.18 -1.76
CA GLY A 54 13.62 -4.47 -2.99
C GLY A 54 14.20 -5.36 -4.09
N GLN A 55 14.74 -6.51 -3.72
CA GLN A 55 15.26 -7.54 -4.63
C GLN A 55 14.18 -8.53 -5.10
N GLY A 56 12.99 -8.50 -4.50
CA GLY A 56 11.87 -9.38 -4.83
C GLY A 56 11.84 -10.68 -4.03
N HIS A 57 12.63 -10.81 -2.96
CA HIS A 57 12.59 -11.98 -2.08
C HIS A 57 11.45 -11.86 -1.06
N LYS A 58 10.87 -13.00 -0.69
CA LYS A 58 9.91 -13.06 0.42
C LYS A 58 10.62 -12.62 1.72
N MET A 59 9.97 -11.71 2.44
CA MET A 59 10.49 -11.23 3.73
C MET A 59 10.37 -12.33 4.79
N SER A 60 11.44 -12.53 5.55
CA SER A 60 11.44 -13.43 6.71
C SER A 60 12.43 -12.98 7.76
N LYS A 61 12.14 -13.27 9.04
CA LYS A 61 13.03 -12.97 10.16
C LYS A 61 14.40 -13.67 10.01
N THR A 62 14.39 -14.91 9.51
CA THR A 62 15.61 -15.70 9.32
C THR A 62 16.53 -15.16 8.22
N ARG A 63 15.97 -14.45 7.26
CA ARG A 63 16.75 -13.74 6.21
C ARG A 63 17.17 -12.34 6.64
N GLY A 64 16.59 -11.78 7.71
CA GLY A 64 16.86 -10.42 8.16
C GLY A 64 16.43 -9.32 7.18
N ASN A 65 15.60 -9.64 6.20
CA ASN A 65 15.13 -8.70 5.17
C ASN A 65 13.71 -8.15 5.45
N VAL A 66 13.21 -8.31 6.67
CA VAL A 66 11.91 -7.76 7.06
C VAL A 66 12.02 -6.24 7.15
N MET A 67 11.10 -5.55 6.49
CA MET A 67 10.93 -4.10 6.59
C MET A 67 9.68 -3.81 7.41
N ASP A 68 9.86 -3.28 8.60
CA ASP A 68 8.74 -2.86 9.44
C ASP A 68 8.18 -1.55 8.91
N PRO A 69 6.88 -1.44 8.68
CA PRO A 69 6.23 -0.19 8.26
C PRO A 69 6.55 1.00 9.18
N LEU A 70 6.64 0.78 10.50
CA LEU A 70 6.97 1.83 11.46
C LEU A 70 8.40 2.37 11.27
N ASP A 71 9.35 1.51 10.95
CA ASP A 71 10.73 1.94 10.67
C ASP A 71 10.82 2.84 9.43
N ILE A 72 9.90 2.69 8.48
CA ILE A 72 9.81 3.55 7.29
C ILE A 72 9.09 4.86 7.62
N ILE A 73 8.04 4.79 8.43
CA ILE A 73 7.22 5.95 8.80
C ILE A 73 8.01 6.90 9.70
N ASP A 74 8.57 6.36 10.79
CA ASP A 74 9.19 7.15 11.86
C ASP A 74 10.70 7.30 11.68
N GLY A 75 11.29 6.42 10.87
CA GLY A 75 12.73 6.28 10.73
C GLY A 75 13.32 5.37 11.82
N ILE A 76 14.51 4.85 11.56
CA ILE A 76 15.26 4.04 12.51
C ILE A 76 16.76 4.23 12.30
N SER A 77 17.52 4.36 13.39
CA SER A 77 18.98 4.43 13.32
C SER A 77 19.59 3.10 12.86
N LEU A 78 20.79 3.14 12.29
CA LEU A 78 21.48 1.95 11.82
C LEU A 78 21.64 0.89 12.92
N ASP A 79 22.08 1.30 14.12
CA ASP A 79 22.33 0.36 15.22
C ASP A 79 21.03 -0.30 15.70
N ALA A 80 19.94 0.46 15.82
CA ALA A 80 18.63 -0.08 16.18
C ALA A 80 18.10 -1.03 15.09
N LEU A 81 18.28 -0.70 13.80
CA LEU A 81 17.89 -1.56 12.70
C LEU A 81 18.68 -2.86 12.69
N VAL A 82 19.99 -2.81 12.90
CA VAL A 82 20.84 -4.00 13.02
C VAL A 82 20.40 -4.86 14.20
N ALA A 83 20.18 -4.27 15.37
CA ALA A 83 19.71 -5.00 16.55
C ALA A 83 18.37 -5.69 16.29
N LYS A 84 17.42 -4.98 15.66
CA LYS A 84 16.09 -5.51 15.31
C LYS A 84 16.16 -6.68 14.32
N ARG A 85 16.97 -6.56 13.26
CA ARG A 85 17.13 -7.60 12.22
C ARG A 85 17.90 -8.83 12.68
N THR A 86 18.75 -8.70 13.70
CA THR A 86 19.57 -9.80 14.21
C THR A 86 18.99 -10.47 15.45
N ALA A 87 17.91 -9.94 16.02
CA ALA A 87 17.28 -10.47 17.22
C ALA A 87 16.85 -11.93 17.06
N GLY A 88 17.25 -12.78 18.02
CA GLY A 88 16.88 -14.20 18.05
C GLY A 88 17.61 -15.09 17.05
N LEU A 89 18.62 -14.60 16.35
CA LEU A 89 19.44 -15.37 15.43
C LEU A 89 20.69 -15.93 16.10
N ASN A 90 21.22 -17.03 15.53
CA ASN A 90 22.54 -17.51 15.95
C ASN A 90 23.63 -16.52 15.54
N LYS A 91 24.82 -16.63 16.16
CA LYS A 91 25.91 -15.68 16.01
C LYS A 91 26.41 -15.50 14.56
N GLU A 92 26.44 -16.59 13.80
CA GLU A 92 26.93 -16.57 12.42
C GLU A 92 25.93 -15.84 11.51
N ALA A 93 24.64 -16.19 11.57
CA ALA A 93 23.57 -15.55 10.81
C ALA A 93 23.44 -14.05 11.20
N ALA A 94 23.53 -13.74 12.50
CA ALA A 94 23.49 -12.37 13.00
C ALA A 94 24.61 -11.51 12.42
N ASN A 95 25.85 -12.01 12.40
CA ASN A 95 27.02 -11.30 11.83
C ASN A 95 26.85 -11.04 10.33
N LYS A 96 26.36 -12.03 9.59
CA LYS A 96 26.09 -11.89 8.15
C LYS A 96 25.03 -10.81 7.90
N ILE A 97 23.88 -10.90 8.56
CA ILE A 97 22.79 -9.95 8.43
C ILE A 97 23.19 -8.54 8.87
N ALA A 98 23.95 -8.41 9.95
CA ALA A 98 24.48 -7.13 10.39
C ALA A 98 25.36 -6.46 9.32
N LYS A 99 26.24 -7.23 8.68
CA LYS A 99 27.08 -6.74 7.58
C LYS A 99 26.27 -6.30 6.36
N GLU A 100 25.29 -7.10 5.96
CA GLU A 100 24.38 -6.79 4.84
C GLU A 100 23.54 -5.56 5.16
N THR A 101 22.99 -5.44 6.38
CA THR A 101 22.19 -4.29 6.81
C THR A 101 23.00 -3.00 6.79
N ARG A 102 24.25 -3.01 7.29
CA ARG A 102 25.14 -1.84 7.24
C ARG A 102 25.51 -1.41 5.82
N LYS A 103 25.60 -2.38 4.89
CA LYS A 103 25.85 -2.08 3.48
C LYS A 103 24.61 -1.49 2.80
N GLU A 104 23.43 -2.02 3.10
CA GLU A 104 22.16 -1.60 2.48
C GLU A 104 21.65 -0.25 3.04
N PHE A 105 21.85 -0.03 4.35
CA PHE A 105 21.37 1.15 5.08
C PHE A 105 22.48 1.80 5.91
N PRO A 106 23.47 2.42 5.29
CA PRO A 106 24.65 2.94 6.03
C PRO A 106 24.31 4.01 7.08
N GLU A 107 23.20 4.73 6.89
CA GLU A 107 22.70 5.76 7.82
C GLU A 107 21.41 5.34 8.55
N GLY A 108 21.00 4.07 8.43
CA GLY A 108 19.68 3.63 8.85
C GLY A 108 18.58 4.01 7.83
N ILE A 109 17.35 4.11 8.29
CA ILE A 109 16.20 4.50 7.47
C ILE A 109 15.70 5.86 7.96
N LYS A 110 15.62 6.84 7.08
CA LYS A 110 15.05 8.17 7.37
C LYS A 110 13.54 8.07 7.56
N SER A 111 12.94 8.98 8.32
CA SER A 111 11.48 9.09 8.39
C SER A 111 10.92 9.58 7.06
N TYR A 112 9.98 8.82 6.52
CA TYR A 112 9.27 9.18 5.28
C TYR A 112 7.83 9.60 5.50
N GLY A 113 7.27 9.29 6.67
CA GLY A 113 5.88 9.56 7.03
C GLY A 113 4.90 8.50 6.50
N SER A 114 3.73 8.44 7.12
CA SER A 114 2.69 7.45 6.81
C SER A 114 2.13 7.61 5.39
N ASP A 115 1.95 8.83 4.92
CA ASP A 115 1.35 9.07 3.61
C ASP A 115 2.26 8.62 2.45
N ALA A 116 3.58 8.79 2.59
CA ALA A 116 4.53 8.29 1.60
C ALA A 116 4.45 6.76 1.45
N LEU A 117 4.41 6.03 2.58
CA LEU A 117 4.29 4.58 2.56
C LEU A 117 2.94 4.13 2.00
N ARG A 118 1.83 4.72 2.48
CA ARG A 118 0.47 4.41 1.99
C ARG A 118 0.34 4.65 0.49
N PHE A 119 0.84 5.78 0.02
CA PHE A 119 0.82 6.10 -1.41
C PHE A 119 1.67 5.13 -2.23
N THR A 120 2.85 4.74 -1.72
CA THR A 120 3.69 3.71 -2.34
C THR A 120 2.93 2.40 -2.50
N MET A 121 2.30 1.93 -1.43
CA MET A 121 1.54 0.68 -1.46
C MET A 121 0.36 0.76 -2.42
N ALA A 122 -0.42 1.84 -2.38
CA ALA A 122 -1.58 2.03 -3.27
C ALA A 122 -1.17 2.12 -4.75
N ALA A 123 -0.06 2.82 -5.06
CA ALA A 123 0.41 2.98 -6.43
C ALA A 123 1.05 1.71 -7.01
N MET A 124 1.54 0.82 -6.16
CA MET A 124 2.20 -0.43 -6.58
C MET A 124 1.26 -1.65 -6.50
N ALA A 125 0.15 -1.54 -5.79
CA ALA A 125 -0.81 -2.63 -5.65
C ALA A 125 -1.52 -2.87 -6.99
N ALA A 126 -1.12 -3.92 -7.69
CA ALA A 126 -1.83 -4.44 -8.85
C ALA A 126 -2.41 -5.82 -8.49
N GLN A 127 -3.59 -6.12 -9.01
CA GLN A 127 -4.25 -7.39 -8.74
C GLN A 127 -3.36 -8.57 -9.17
N GLY A 128 -3.14 -9.51 -8.25
CA GLY A 128 -2.36 -10.72 -8.50
C GLY A 128 -0.84 -10.53 -8.60
N SER A 129 -0.31 -9.33 -8.37
CA SER A 129 1.12 -9.04 -8.45
C SER A 129 1.75 -8.79 -7.10
N ASP A 130 2.97 -9.30 -6.90
CA ASP A 130 3.77 -9.01 -5.71
C ASP A 130 4.28 -7.56 -5.72
N VAL A 131 4.30 -6.93 -4.56
CA VAL A 131 4.80 -5.57 -4.38
C VAL A 131 6.26 -5.60 -3.93
N LYS A 132 7.19 -5.16 -4.78
CA LYS A 132 8.60 -4.99 -4.41
C LYS A 132 8.79 -3.65 -3.68
N LEU A 133 8.82 -3.71 -2.36
CA LEU A 133 8.99 -2.54 -1.51
C LEU A 133 10.47 -2.15 -1.41
N SER A 134 10.81 -0.94 -1.82
CA SER A 134 12.14 -0.36 -1.65
C SER A 134 12.06 1.07 -1.11
N ILE A 135 13.03 1.47 -0.31
CA ILE A 135 13.09 2.83 0.26
C ILE A 135 13.14 3.89 -0.83
N ALA A 136 13.87 3.66 -1.92
CA ALA A 136 13.94 4.60 -3.04
C ALA A 136 12.56 4.88 -3.67
N ARG A 137 11.67 3.90 -3.72
CA ARG A 137 10.29 4.11 -4.19
C ARG A 137 9.47 4.94 -3.20
N VAL A 138 9.59 4.64 -1.90
CA VAL A 138 8.92 5.43 -0.85
C VAL A 138 9.36 6.88 -0.90
N GLU A 139 10.65 7.14 -1.07
CA GLU A 139 11.20 8.47 -1.25
C GLU A 139 10.65 9.18 -2.50
N GLY A 140 10.55 8.47 -3.62
CA GLY A 140 9.95 9.01 -4.84
C GLY A 140 8.51 9.47 -4.64
N TYR A 141 7.70 8.67 -3.98
CA TYR A 141 6.30 9.03 -3.68
C TYR A 141 6.17 10.12 -2.61
N ARG A 142 7.07 10.16 -1.61
CA ARG A 142 7.17 11.30 -0.70
C ARG A 142 7.45 12.59 -1.45
N ASN A 143 8.41 12.56 -2.37
CA ASN A 143 8.76 13.73 -3.17
C ASN A 143 7.59 14.20 -4.04
N PHE A 144 6.79 13.27 -4.57
CA PHE A 144 5.56 13.60 -5.29
C PHE A 144 4.54 14.30 -4.37
N ALA A 145 4.28 13.76 -3.18
CA ALA A 145 3.39 14.39 -2.21
C ALA A 145 3.87 15.80 -1.82
N THR A 146 5.18 15.97 -1.65
CA THR A 146 5.78 17.29 -1.38
C THR A 146 5.57 18.27 -2.55
N LYS A 147 5.62 17.82 -3.79
CA LYS A 147 5.32 18.67 -4.96
C LYS A 147 3.87 19.16 -4.94
N VAL A 148 2.92 18.26 -4.64
CA VAL A 148 1.50 18.62 -4.53
C VAL A 148 1.29 19.64 -3.41
N TRP A 149 1.89 19.40 -2.25
CA TRP A 149 1.84 20.32 -1.12
C TRP A 149 2.41 21.70 -1.46
N ASN A 150 3.58 21.74 -2.09
CA ASN A 150 4.22 23.00 -2.48
C ASN A 150 3.40 23.76 -3.54
N ALA A 151 2.77 23.06 -4.47
CA ALA A 151 1.85 23.69 -5.43
C ALA A 151 0.64 24.32 -4.73
N ALA A 152 0.04 23.62 -3.75
CA ALA A 152 -1.05 24.17 -2.96
C ALA A 152 -0.62 25.40 -2.14
N ARG A 153 0.55 25.35 -1.48
CA ARG A 153 1.12 26.48 -0.76
C ARG A 153 1.41 27.66 -1.67
N PHE A 154 1.94 27.41 -2.86
CA PHE A 154 2.18 28.45 -3.84
C PHE A 154 0.88 29.15 -4.25
N ALA A 155 -0.18 28.39 -4.50
CA ALA A 155 -1.50 28.95 -4.79
C ALA A 155 -2.03 29.79 -3.62
N GLU A 156 -1.89 29.31 -2.39
CA GLU A 156 -2.31 30.06 -1.18
C GLU A 156 -1.53 31.36 -1.01
N GLN A 157 -0.20 31.33 -1.18
CA GLN A 157 0.68 32.52 -1.10
C GLN A 157 0.40 33.56 -2.18
N ASN A 158 -0.17 33.15 -3.30
CA ASN A 158 -0.59 34.04 -4.38
C ASN A 158 -2.09 34.37 -4.32
N GLU A 159 -2.73 34.17 -3.14
CA GLU A 159 -4.13 34.51 -2.91
C GLU A 159 -5.09 33.90 -3.93
N CYS A 160 -4.76 32.71 -4.47
CA CYS A 160 -5.63 32.00 -5.39
C CYS A 160 -6.85 31.49 -4.63
N VAL A 161 -8.01 32.10 -4.91
CA VAL A 161 -9.27 31.72 -4.31
C VAL A 161 -10.19 31.02 -5.32
N ARG A 162 -10.99 30.08 -4.81
CA ARG A 162 -11.98 29.38 -5.64
C ARG A 162 -13.11 30.34 -6.02
N ARG A 163 -13.30 30.54 -7.32
CA ARG A 163 -14.48 31.21 -7.87
C ARG A 163 -15.50 30.18 -8.35
N ARG A 164 -16.71 30.22 -7.78
CA ARG A 164 -17.78 29.27 -8.12
C ARG A 164 -18.46 29.56 -9.45
N ASP A 165 -18.43 30.80 -9.88
CA ASP A 165 -19.01 31.39 -11.08
C ASP A 165 -18.03 31.51 -12.24
N PHE A 166 -16.84 30.93 -12.11
CA PHE A 166 -15.83 30.98 -13.15
C PHE A 166 -16.20 30.05 -14.32
N ASP A 167 -16.33 30.64 -15.51
CA ASP A 167 -16.53 29.90 -16.76
C ASP A 167 -15.18 29.69 -17.48
N PRO A 168 -14.69 28.43 -17.58
CA PRO A 168 -13.44 28.14 -18.29
C PRO A 168 -13.42 28.54 -19.76
N ALA A 169 -14.59 28.67 -20.40
CA ALA A 169 -14.69 29.10 -21.80
C ALA A 169 -14.25 30.58 -22.00
N THR A 170 -14.26 31.38 -20.94
CA THR A 170 -13.82 32.77 -20.97
C THR A 170 -12.30 32.96 -20.97
N ILE A 171 -11.51 31.89 -20.77
CA ILE A 171 -10.04 31.93 -20.76
C ILE A 171 -9.54 32.23 -22.18
N LYS A 172 -8.84 33.35 -22.35
CA LYS A 172 -8.29 33.81 -23.65
C LYS A 172 -6.88 33.27 -23.88
N GLU A 173 -6.04 33.23 -22.84
CA GLU A 173 -4.63 32.84 -22.94
C GLU A 173 -4.48 31.35 -23.24
N THR A 174 -3.69 31.01 -24.27
CA THR A 174 -3.49 29.63 -24.72
C THR A 174 -2.95 28.72 -23.63
N LEU A 175 -1.96 29.17 -22.85
CA LEU A 175 -1.38 28.40 -21.75
C LEU A 175 -2.40 28.10 -20.66
N ASN A 176 -3.22 29.10 -20.31
CA ASN A 176 -4.25 28.97 -19.29
C ASN A 176 -5.39 28.03 -19.74
N ARG A 177 -5.77 28.08 -21.02
CA ARG A 177 -6.72 27.13 -21.61
C ARG A 177 -6.19 25.70 -21.57
N TRP A 178 -4.92 25.52 -21.92
CA TRP A 178 -4.27 24.21 -21.88
C TRP A 178 -4.27 23.63 -20.47
N ILE A 179 -3.79 24.38 -19.47
CA ILE A 179 -3.72 23.88 -18.09
C ILE A 179 -5.09 23.61 -17.47
N ALA A 180 -6.10 24.42 -17.79
CA ALA A 180 -7.47 24.18 -17.38
C ALA A 180 -7.98 22.85 -17.93
N GLY A 181 -7.77 22.58 -19.24
CA GLY A 181 -8.13 21.31 -19.85
C GLY A 181 -7.38 20.11 -19.28
N GLU A 182 -6.07 20.23 -18.97
CA GLU A 182 -5.30 19.16 -18.32
C GLU A 182 -5.83 18.89 -16.89
N THR A 183 -6.16 19.95 -16.16
CA THR A 183 -6.71 19.80 -14.81
C THR A 183 -8.04 19.07 -14.82
N GLU A 184 -8.91 19.38 -15.77
CA GLU A 184 -10.21 18.73 -15.91
C GLU A 184 -10.09 17.26 -16.33
N ARG A 185 -9.18 16.95 -17.27
CA ARG A 185 -8.84 15.56 -17.63
C ARG A 185 -8.31 14.76 -16.44
N ALA A 186 -7.40 15.35 -15.65
CA ALA A 186 -6.87 14.70 -14.45
C ALA A 186 -7.96 14.47 -13.40
N ALA A 187 -8.84 15.45 -13.16
CA ALA A 187 -9.95 15.32 -12.23
C ALA A 187 -10.94 14.23 -12.67
N ALA A 188 -11.27 14.18 -13.96
CA ALA A 188 -12.13 13.14 -14.52
C ALA A 188 -11.50 11.74 -14.37
N ALA A 189 -10.20 11.58 -14.66
CA ALA A 189 -9.49 10.32 -14.53
C ALA A 189 -9.45 9.83 -13.07
N VAL A 190 -9.20 10.72 -12.11
CA VAL A 190 -9.21 10.39 -10.67
C VAL A 190 -10.62 9.97 -10.23
N THR A 191 -11.65 10.67 -10.70
CA THR A 191 -13.05 10.36 -10.37
C THR A 191 -13.46 9.01 -10.94
N ALA A 192 -13.12 8.72 -12.20
CA ALA A 192 -13.39 7.44 -12.84
C ALA A 192 -12.65 6.28 -12.13
N GLY A 193 -11.39 6.47 -11.78
CA GLY A 193 -10.61 5.48 -11.02
C GLY A 193 -11.20 5.19 -9.64
N ARG A 194 -11.66 6.21 -8.92
CA ARG A 194 -12.35 6.04 -7.62
C ARG A 194 -13.67 5.29 -7.78
N LEU A 195 -14.44 5.59 -8.82
CA LEU A 195 -15.71 4.92 -9.09
C LEU A 195 -15.49 3.44 -9.44
N ALA A 196 -14.52 3.14 -10.29
CA ALA A 196 -14.16 1.76 -10.62
C ALA A 196 -13.67 0.97 -9.39
N ALA A 197 -12.88 1.59 -8.52
CA ALA A 197 -12.44 0.96 -7.27
C ALA A 197 -13.60 0.73 -6.27
N ALA A 198 -14.60 1.61 -6.25
CA ALA A 198 -15.76 1.49 -5.38
C ALA A 198 -16.79 0.46 -5.86
N LEU A 199 -16.92 0.28 -7.18
CA LEU A 199 -17.91 -0.63 -7.79
C LEU A 199 -17.38 -2.06 -7.98
N GLY A 200 -16.06 -2.28 -7.80
CA GLY A 200 -15.41 -3.54 -8.12
C GLY A 200 -15.34 -3.79 -9.65
N PRO A 201 -14.66 -4.86 -10.08
CA PRO A 201 -14.73 -5.27 -11.46
C PRO A 201 -16.19 -5.64 -11.79
N ALA A 202 -16.75 -5.03 -12.82
CA ALA A 202 -18.06 -5.43 -13.33
C ALA A 202 -18.00 -6.94 -13.60
N SER A 203 -18.82 -7.70 -12.87
CA SER A 203 -19.03 -9.12 -13.14
C SER A 203 -19.61 -9.25 -14.54
N GLY A 204 -18.73 -9.57 -15.51
CA GLY A 204 -19.11 -10.01 -16.83
C GLY A 204 -19.34 -11.52 -16.83
#